data_f35cff6cf5482c4c86fd263d54403487
#
_entry.id   f35cff6cf5482c4c86fd263d54403487
#
_cell.length_a   1.000
_cell.length_b   1.000
_cell.length_c   1.000
_cell.angle_alpha   90.00
_cell.angle_beta   90.00
_cell.angle_gamma   90.00
#
_symmetry.space_group_name_H-M   'P 1'
#
loop_
_entity.id
_entity.type
_entity.pdbx_description
1 polymer ?
#
loop_
_entity_poly.entity_id
_entity_poly.type
_entity_poly.pdbx_seq_one_letter_code
_entity_poly.pdbx_strand_id
1 'polypeptide(L)'
;MTDVVEERSKNPRCKGFGQTADGMPGLNAGEAAVLSAAGDNPFCGDSIEMRVRIERDSDGVARIVRGAFEGYACSLCTAAADVLLEHVAGMSVDEALAVGYDGLIALLGGPVVGRTRSGCVRLPVTVLARALGALGR
;
A
#
# COMPACT_ATOMS: atom_id res chain seq x y z
N MET A 1 -6.86 -2.72 19.37
CA MET A 1 -6.90 -2.30 17.96
C MET A 1 -8.09 -1.40 17.69
N THR A 2 -7.97 -0.51 16.71
CA THR A 2 -9.07 0.37 16.34
C THR A 2 -10.10 -0.38 15.48
N ASP A 3 -11.30 0.18 15.35
CA ASP A 3 -12.33 -0.40 14.49
C ASP A 3 -11.89 -0.49 13.03
N VAL A 4 -11.09 0.49 12.57
CA VAL A 4 -10.53 0.49 11.22
C VAL A 4 -9.64 -0.73 11.02
N VAL A 5 -8.74 -1.00 11.96
CA VAL A 5 -7.84 -2.14 11.87
C VAL A 5 -8.62 -3.45 11.83
N GLU A 6 -9.62 -3.62 12.70
CA GLU A 6 -10.43 -4.83 12.71
C GLU A 6 -11.16 -5.04 11.40
N GLU A 7 -11.85 -4.02 10.91
CA GLU A 7 -12.66 -4.11 9.70
C GLU A 7 -11.78 -4.42 8.48
N ARG A 8 -10.68 -3.68 8.32
CA ARG A 8 -9.84 -3.80 7.14
C ARG A 8 -8.97 -5.06 7.14
N SER A 9 -8.68 -5.63 8.32
CA SER A 9 -7.94 -6.88 8.37
C SER A 9 -8.82 -8.07 7.97
N LYS A 10 -10.11 -7.99 8.24
CA LYS A 10 -11.06 -9.05 7.89
C LYS A 10 -11.59 -8.91 6.47
N ASN A 11 -11.76 -7.69 5.99
CA ASN A 11 -12.35 -7.39 4.70
C ASN A 11 -11.47 -6.41 3.91
N PRO A 12 -10.25 -6.80 3.54
CA PRO A 12 -9.37 -5.91 2.78
C PRO A 12 -9.93 -5.66 1.38
N ARG A 13 -9.81 -4.43 0.91
CA ARG A 13 -10.32 -4.00 -0.39
C ARG A 13 -9.25 -3.99 -1.48
N CYS A 14 -7.99 -3.95 -1.07
CA CYS A 14 -6.85 -3.85 -2.00
C CYS A 14 -5.99 -5.11 -2.00
N LYS A 15 -6.50 -6.24 -1.51
CA LYS A 15 -5.74 -7.48 -1.48
C LYS A 15 -6.00 -8.31 -2.74
N GLY A 16 -4.92 -8.74 -3.38
CA GLY A 16 -5.00 -9.62 -4.55
C GLY A 16 -4.73 -8.88 -5.85
N PHE A 17 -3.79 -9.40 -6.65
CA PHE A 17 -3.37 -8.75 -7.90
C PHE A 17 -4.26 -9.07 -9.09
N GLY A 18 -5.00 -10.16 -9.02
CA GLY A 18 -5.78 -10.65 -10.15
C GLY A 18 -7.18 -10.07 -10.28
N GLN A 19 -7.56 -9.16 -9.41
CA GLN A 19 -8.94 -8.66 -9.36
C GLN A 19 -9.16 -7.51 -10.33
N THR A 20 -9.87 -7.80 -11.42
CA THR A 20 -10.27 -6.78 -12.39
C THR A 20 -11.79 -6.76 -12.55
N ALA A 21 -12.51 -7.02 -11.46
CA ALA A 21 -13.96 -7.23 -11.48
C ALA A 21 -14.74 -6.07 -12.10
N ASP A 22 -14.23 -4.85 -11.99
CA ASP A 22 -14.93 -3.65 -12.45
C ASP A 22 -14.39 -3.14 -13.79
N GLY A 23 -13.66 -3.97 -14.53
CA GLY A 23 -13.05 -3.55 -15.78
C GLY A 23 -11.88 -2.59 -15.59
N MET A 24 -11.40 -2.47 -14.38
CA MET A 24 -10.23 -1.65 -14.08
C MET A 24 -8.97 -2.28 -14.68
N PRO A 25 -7.99 -1.46 -15.08
CA PRO A 25 -6.72 -2.00 -15.56
C PRO A 25 -6.07 -2.92 -14.54
N GLY A 26 -5.49 -4.01 -15.01
CA GLY A 26 -4.85 -5.01 -14.16
C GLY A 26 -3.54 -4.56 -13.55
N LEU A 27 -3.04 -5.37 -12.63
CA LEU A 27 -1.78 -5.12 -11.93
C LEU A 27 -0.78 -6.23 -12.28
N ASN A 28 -0.59 -6.47 -13.56
CA ASN A 28 0.31 -7.53 -14.04
C ASN A 28 1.77 -7.10 -13.89
N ALA A 29 2.56 -7.96 -13.26
CA ALA A 29 3.99 -7.71 -13.15
C ALA A 29 4.61 -7.65 -14.55
N GLY A 30 5.56 -6.74 -14.74
CA GLY A 30 6.24 -6.58 -16.00
C GLY A 30 5.62 -5.57 -16.95
N GLU A 31 4.38 -5.14 -16.73
CA GLU A 31 3.83 -4.03 -17.50
C GLU A 31 4.53 -2.74 -17.14
N ALA A 32 4.83 -1.91 -18.14
CA ALA A 32 5.57 -0.67 -17.94
C ALA A 32 4.88 0.30 -16.98
N ALA A 33 3.54 0.27 -16.96
CA ALA A 33 2.76 1.15 -16.09
C ALA A 33 2.58 0.60 -14.67
N VAL A 34 3.07 -0.62 -14.40
CA VAL A 34 2.91 -1.25 -13.08
C VAL A 34 4.27 -1.30 -12.37
N LEU A 35 4.34 -0.64 -11.22
CA LEU A 35 5.51 -0.66 -10.35
C LEU A 35 5.28 -1.67 -9.24
N SER A 36 6.31 -2.41 -8.88
CA SER A 36 6.18 -3.41 -7.83
C SER A 36 7.37 -3.39 -6.89
N ALA A 37 7.13 -3.79 -5.65
CA ALA A 37 8.19 -3.96 -4.66
C ALA A 37 7.70 -4.92 -3.60
N ALA A 38 8.65 -5.49 -2.87
CA ALA A 38 8.34 -6.41 -1.78
C ALA A 38 9.19 -6.05 -0.56
N GLY A 39 8.75 -6.49 0.58
CA GLY A 39 9.48 -6.32 1.82
C GLY A 39 8.95 -7.24 2.90
N ASP A 40 9.69 -7.35 3.98
CA ASP A 40 9.32 -8.20 5.09
C ASP A 40 9.69 -7.57 6.42
N ASN A 41 8.91 -7.95 7.43
CA ASN A 41 9.17 -7.58 8.82
C ASN A 41 9.46 -8.86 9.58
N PRO A 42 10.74 -9.19 9.83
CA PRO A 42 11.10 -10.46 10.45
C PRO A 42 10.61 -10.58 11.90
N PHE A 43 10.33 -9.48 12.57
CA PHE A 43 9.84 -9.52 13.96
C PHE A 43 8.43 -10.07 14.07
N CYS A 44 7.61 -9.89 13.03
CA CYS A 44 6.23 -10.38 13.01
C CYS A 44 6.00 -11.47 11.96
N GLY A 45 7.01 -11.77 11.16
CA GLY A 45 6.86 -12.72 10.07
C GLY A 45 6.06 -12.19 8.90
N ASP A 46 5.82 -10.87 8.84
CA ASP A 46 5.11 -10.27 7.72
C ASP A 46 5.98 -10.24 6.47
N SER A 47 5.40 -10.54 5.34
CA SER A 47 6.07 -10.46 4.05
C SER A 47 5.02 -10.08 3.01
N ILE A 48 5.16 -8.91 2.40
CA ILE A 48 4.18 -8.42 1.44
C ILE A 48 4.84 -7.95 0.15
N GLU A 49 4.09 -8.07 -0.93
CA GLU A 49 4.42 -7.48 -2.22
C GLU A 49 3.32 -6.50 -2.56
N MET A 50 3.68 -5.32 -3.08
CA MET A 50 2.73 -4.34 -3.59
C MET A 50 2.94 -4.13 -5.07
N ARG A 51 1.85 -3.92 -5.79
CA ARG A 51 1.86 -3.51 -7.18
C ARG A 51 0.97 -2.30 -7.33
N VAL A 52 1.46 -1.29 -8.03
CA VAL A 52 0.80 0.00 -8.17
C VAL A 52 0.79 0.37 -9.64
N ARG A 53 -0.37 0.71 -10.19
CA ARG A 53 -0.49 1.17 -11.57
C ARG A 53 -0.38 2.68 -11.60
N ILE A 54 0.50 3.18 -12.46
CA ILE A 54 0.79 4.61 -12.61
C ILE A 54 0.36 5.05 -14.00
N GLU A 55 -0.31 6.19 -14.09
CA GLU A 55 -0.62 6.84 -15.36
C GLU A 55 -0.33 8.32 -15.23
N ARG A 56 0.06 8.94 -16.32
CA ARG A 56 0.29 10.39 -16.34
C ARG A 56 -1.00 11.09 -16.74
N ASP A 57 -1.33 12.17 -16.03
CA ASP A 57 -2.50 12.98 -16.34
C ASP A 57 -2.19 13.95 -17.49
N SER A 58 -3.16 14.82 -17.82
CA SER A 58 -3.00 15.78 -18.90
C SER A 58 -1.86 16.77 -18.69
N ASP A 59 -1.47 16.99 -17.44
CA ASP A 59 -0.33 17.87 -17.09
C ASP A 59 1.00 17.12 -17.03
N GLY A 60 1.00 15.84 -17.34
CA GLY A 60 2.20 15.01 -17.29
C GLY A 60 2.57 14.53 -15.89
N VAL A 61 1.70 14.73 -14.90
CA VAL A 61 1.95 14.32 -13.52
C VAL A 61 1.65 12.83 -13.37
N ALA A 62 2.61 12.10 -12.80
CA ALA A 62 2.42 10.68 -12.53
C ALA A 62 1.45 10.51 -11.36
N ARG A 63 0.35 9.80 -11.62
CA ARG A 63 -0.70 9.55 -10.61
C ARG A 63 -0.91 8.07 -10.42
N ILE A 64 -1.25 7.69 -9.20
CA ILE A 64 -1.55 6.32 -8.85
C ILE A 64 -3.00 6.04 -9.25
N VAL A 65 -3.21 5.11 -10.17
CA VAL A 65 -4.55 4.70 -10.57
C VAL A 65 -5.15 3.80 -9.52
N ARG A 66 -4.39 2.78 -9.12
CA ARG A 66 -4.79 1.83 -8.09
C ARG A 66 -3.59 1.04 -7.64
N GLY A 67 -3.72 0.38 -6.50
CA GLY A 67 -2.71 -0.52 -6.00
C GLY A 67 -3.33 -1.70 -5.29
N ALA A 68 -2.55 -2.76 -5.15
CA ALA A 68 -2.97 -3.95 -4.40
C ALA A 68 -1.74 -4.58 -3.74
N PHE A 69 -2.00 -5.49 -2.81
CA PHE A 69 -0.94 -6.21 -2.12
C PHE A 69 -1.30 -7.68 -1.96
N GLU A 70 -0.29 -8.51 -1.81
CA GLU A 70 -0.44 -9.92 -1.46
C GLU A 70 0.70 -10.31 -0.53
N GLY A 71 0.53 -11.43 0.19
CA GLY A 71 1.56 -11.97 1.05
C GLY A 71 1.01 -12.38 2.40
N TYR A 72 1.92 -12.71 3.31
CA TYR A 72 1.58 -13.08 4.67
C TYR A 72 1.76 -11.88 5.57
N ALA A 73 0.70 -11.48 6.25
CA ALA A 73 0.75 -10.30 7.11
C ALA A 73 -0.18 -10.49 8.30
N CYS A 74 0.25 -9.97 9.45
CA CYS A 74 -0.62 -9.93 10.64
C CYS A 74 -1.80 -8.99 10.37
N SER A 75 -2.80 -9.03 11.25
CA SER A 75 -3.99 -8.19 11.09
C SER A 75 -3.66 -6.72 10.95
N LEU A 76 -2.73 -6.23 11.76
CA LEU A 76 -2.34 -4.81 11.70
C LEU A 76 -1.66 -4.46 10.38
N CYS A 77 -0.72 -5.30 9.92
CA CYS A 77 -0.03 -5.06 8.66
C CYS A 77 -0.99 -5.14 7.47
N THR A 78 -1.91 -6.11 7.48
CA THR A 78 -2.94 -6.24 6.45
C THR A 78 -3.80 -4.97 6.38
N ALA A 79 -4.29 -4.51 7.52
CA ALA A 79 -5.11 -3.30 7.57
C ALA A 79 -4.32 -2.07 7.13
N ALA A 80 -3.07 -1.96 7.57
CA ALA A 80 -2.21 -0.83 7.22
C ALA A 80 -1.96 -0.77 5.71
N ALA A 81 -1.62 -1.90 5.10
CA ALA A 81 -1.39 -1.96 3.65
C ALA A 81 -2.66 -1.61 2.89
N ASP A 82 -3.80 -2.14 3.32
CA ASP A 82 -5.08 -1.93 2.67
C ASP A 82 -5.52 -0.47 2.72
N VAL A 83 -5.47 0.13 3.90
CA VAL A 83 -5.86 1.52 4.10
C VAL A 83 -4.93 2.45 3.31
N LEU A 84 -3.63 2.19 3.35
CA LEU A 84 -2.65 3.00 2.63
C LEU A 84 -2.92 2.99 1.13
N LEU A 85 -3.09 1.82 0.54
CA LEU A 85 -3.29 1.69 -0.91
C LEU A 85 -4.61 2.32 -1.37
N GLU A 86 -5.66 2.18 -0.58
CA GLU A 86 -6.93 2.85 -0.90
C GLU A 86 -6.80 4.36 -0.81
N HIS A 87 -6.09 4.84 0.21
CA HIS A 87 -5.94 6.29 0.42
C HIS A 87 -5.14 6.96 -0.68
N VAL A 88 -4.06 6.32 -1.17
CA VAL A 88 -3.19 6.93 -2.17
C VAL A 88 -3.72 6.79 -3.60
N ALA A 89 -4.76 6.02 -3.83
CA ALA A 89 -5.37 5.92 -5.16
C ALA A 89 -5.87 7.28 -5.61
N GLY A 90 -5.48 7.70 -6.79
CA GLY A 90 -5.80 9.03 -7.32
C GLY A 90 -4.78 10.12 -6.99
N MET A 91 -3.88 9.88 -6.05
CA MET A 91 -2.85 10.85 -5.69
C MET A 91 -1.70 10.86 -6.69
N SER A 92 -1.00 11.99 -6.77
CA SER A 92 0.29 12.01 -7.45
C SER A 92 1.29 11.17 -6.63
N VAL A 93 2.36 10.76 -7.29
CA VAL A 93 3.43 10.00 -6.61
C VAL A 93 4.00 10.82 -5.45
N ASP A 94 4.20 12.12 -5.63
CA ASP A 94 4.73 12.99 -4.58
C ASP A 94 3.79 13.08 -3.38
N GLU A 95 2.49 13.22 -3.62
CA GLU A 95 1.49 13.24 -2.56
C GLU A 95 1.46 11.92 -1.79
N ALA A 96 1.53 10.80 -2.51
CA ALA A 96 1.52 9.48 -1.89
C ALA A 96 2.74 9.28 -0.99
N LEU A 97 3.92 9.71 -1.45
CA LEU A 97 5.16 9.59 -0.67
C LEU A 97 5.11 10.46 0.59
N ALA A 98 4.36 11.55 0.55
CA ALA A 98 4.24 12.47 1.69
C ALA A 98 3.36 11.92 2.82
N VAL A 99 2.54 10.89 2.57
CA VAL A 99 1.70 10.31 3.60
C VAL A 99 2.55 9.76 4.75
N GLY A 100 3.52 8.92 4.43
CA GLY A 100 4.47 8.41 5.42
C GLY A 100 3.85 7.65 6.58
N TYR A 101 4.69 7.32 7.54
CA TYR A 101 4.28 6.56 8.72
C TYR A 101 3.21 7.31 9.55
N ASP A 102 3.46 8.58 9.84
CA ASP A 102 2.54 9.37 10.67
C ASP A 102 1.18 9.54 10.01
N GLY A 103 1.16 9.75 8.71
CA GLY A 103 -0.08 9.82 7.96
C GLY A 103 -0.88 8.53 8.02
N LEU A 104 -0.19 7.40 7.88
CA LEU A 104 -0.84 6.11 7.97
C LEU A 104 -1.38 5.84 9.37
N ILE A 105 -0.63 6.18 10.41
CA ILE A 105 -1.10 6.05 11.79
C ILE A 105 -2.41 6.82 11.98
N ALA A 106 -2.49 8.04 11.47
CA ALA A 106 -3.71 8.83 11.57
C ALA A 106 -4.88 8.13 10.86
N LEU A 107 -4.63 7.54 9.69
CA LEU A 107 -5.66 6.82 8.94
C LEU A 107 -6.15 5.57 9.67
N LEU A 108 -5.30 4.97 10.48
CA LEU A 108 -5.65 3.76 11.25
C LEU A 108 -6.38 4.09 12.56
N GLY A 109 -6.56 5.36 12.87
CA GLY A 109 -7.34 5.80 14.03
C GLY A 109 -6.51 6.12 15.27
N GLY A 110 -5.21 6.26 15.11
CA GLY A 110 -4.37 6.71 16.20
C GLY A 110 -3.14 5.86 16.45
N PRO A 111 -2.38 6.16 17.49
CA PRO A 111 -1.07 5.57 17.71
C PRO A 111 -1.11 4.05 17.93
N VAL A 112 -0.09 3.41 17.42
CA VAL A 112 0.16 1.98 17.60
C VAL A 112 1.23 1.83 18.67
N VAL A 113 0.94 1.04 19.69
CA VAL A 113 1.83 0.85 20.83
C VAL A 113 2.77 -0.33 20.58
N GLY A 114 4.05 -0.13 20.92
CA GLY A 114 5.06 -1.17 20.86
C GLY A 114 5.90 -1.15 19.58
N ARG A 115 7.18 -1.49 19.72
CA ARG A 115 8.13 -1.47 18.61
C ARG A 115 7.78 -2.47 17.51
N THR A 116 7.34 -3.66 17.92
CA THR A 116 6.98 -4.71 16.97
C THR A 116 5.80 -4.28 16.11
N ARG A 117 4.80 -3.66 16.73
CA ARG A 117 3.62 -3.20 16.02
C ARG A 117 3.92 -2.00 15.10
N SER A 118 4.84 -1.12 15.50
CA SER A 118 5.23 -0.02 14.62
C SER A 118 5.90 -0.55 13.36
N GLY A 119 6.62 -1.65 13.43
CA GLY A 119 7.19 -2.32 12.25
C GLY A 119 6.12 -2.82 11.29
N CYS A 120 4.99 -3.30 11.81
CA CYS A 120 3.87 -3.76 10.98
C CYS A 120 3.25 -2.62 10.17
N VAL A 121 3.25 -1.41 10.72
CA VAL A 121 2.74 -0.23 10.02
C VAL A 121 3.79 0.34 9.08
N ARG A 122 5.07 0.31 9.47
CA ARG A 122 6.15 0.83 8.63
C ARG A 122 6.37 0.01 7.37
N LEU A 123 6.13 -1.29 7.43
CA LEU A 123 6.38 -2.17 6.28
C LEU A 123 5.60 -1.73 5.04
N PRO A 124 4.27 -1.52 5.10
CA PRO A 124 3.55 -1.04 3.92
C PRO A 124 4.07 0.29 3.38
N VAL A 125 4.42 1.22 4.27
CA VAL A 125 4.96 2.53 3.86
C VAL A 125 6.29 2.33 3.12
N THR A 126 7.16 1.49 3.65
CA THR A 126 8.46 1.21 3.04
C THR A 126 8.31 0.54 1.67
N VAL A 127 7.42 -0.44 1.57
CA VAL A 127 7.21 -1.18 0.32
C VAL A 127 6.63 -0.25 -0.75
N LEU A 128 5.65 0.58 -0.37
CA LEU A 128 5.09 1.55 -1.31
C LEU A 128 6.16 2.53 -1.80
N ALA A 129 6.98 3.05 -0.90
CA ALA A 129 8.06 3.97 -1.27
C ALA A 129 9.06 3.32 -2.23
N ARG A 130 9.38 2.04 -2.02
CA ARG A 130 10.26 1.30 -2.92
C ARG A 130 9.63 1.17 -4.31
N ALA A 131 8.36 0.82 -4.37
CA ALA A 131 7.65 0.67 -5.65
C ALA A 131 7.63 2.00 -6.40
N LEU A 132 7.26 3.08 -5.73
CA LEU A 132 7.20 4.39 -6.36
C LEU A 132 8.59 4.92 -6.73
N GLY A 133 9.62 4.54 -5.98
CA GLY A 133 10.99 4.92 -6.28
C GLY A 133 11.49 4.37 -7.61
N ALA A 134 10.92 3.28 -8.09
CA ALA A 134 11.28 2.68 -9.38
C ALA A 134 10.83 3.54 -10.57
N LEU A 135 10.03 4.57 -10.35
CA LEU A 135 9.58 5.47 -11.41
C LEU A 135 10.69 6.34 -11.99
N GLY A 136 11.85 6.44 -11.33
CA GLY A 136 12.97 7.20 -11.88
C GLY A 136 12.83 8.70 -11.73
N ARG A 137 12.36 9.17 -10.61
CA ARG A 137 12.14 10.59 -10.30
C ARG A 137 13.44 11.34 -10.07
#